data_67ce9baa0599a274578ccf42da4c761a
#
_entry.id   67ce9baa0599a274578ccf42da4c761a
#
_cell.length_a   1.000
_cell.length_b   1.000
_cell.length_c   1.000
_cell.angle_alpha   90.00
_cell.angle_beta   90.00
_cell.angle_gamma   90.00
#
_symmetry.space_group_name_H-M   'P 1'
#
loop_
_entity.id
_entity.type
_entity.pdbx_description
1 polymer ?
#
loop_
_entity_poly.entity_id
_entity_poly.type
_entity_poly.pdbx_seq_one_letter_code
_entity_poly.pdbx_strand_id
1 'polypeptide(L)'
;MIKITYQVRTYCEMQQMGWEEWQQAMQTAKDIVMKYRQMMADAKLLTDEAERKKAERDAKAVKSTLPGACFQASDFAVSIGDDPKKTYNYGKSGRWRDMRYAYLNGLVVIDVDHCGNPRELFARLRQEHDFKALGILLVYVSASEDGMKIVFKADPNYPHNLICQQWQMAERLGVLQWVDDQCKDSIRLSFLTTPEDVLYCDEKELFNR
;
A
#
# COMPACT_ATOMS: atom_id res chain seq x y z
N MET A 1 -13.24 5.96 15.15
CA MET A 1 -13.05 4.74 14.30
C MET A 1 -12.40 5.21 12.99
N ILE A 2 -11.22 4.72 12.71
CA ILE A 2 -10.55 4.94 11.42
C ILE A 2 -11.28 4.07 10.38
N LYS A 3 -11.63 4.68 9.25
CA LYS A 3 -12.18 3.95 8.10
C LYS A 3 -11.12 3.94 7.01
N ILE A 4 -10.98 2.81 6.35
CA ILE A 4 -10.04 2.60 5.26
C ILE A 4 -10.84 2.13 4.04
N THR A 5 -10.38 2.49 2.86
CA THR A 5 -10.97 1.99 1.61
C THR A 5 -10.00 1.07 0.88
N TYR A 6 -10.54 0.18 0.07
CA TYR A 6 -9.73 -0.74 -0.75
C TYR A 6 -10.39 -1.05 -2.09
N GLN A 7 -9.62 -1.62 -2.98
CA GLN A 7 -10.08 -2.23 -4.21
C GLN A 7 -9.77 -3.73 -4.18
N VAL A 8 -10.74 -4.57 -4.47
CA VAL A 8 -10.55 -6.03 -4.55
C VAL A 8 -9.58 -6.44 -5.65
N ARG A 9 -9.41 -5.58 -6.64
CA ARG A 9 -8.39 -5.62 -7.69
C ARG A 9 -8.25 -4.22 -8.29
N THR A 10 -7.14 -3.94 -8.94
CA THR A 10 -6.94 -2.68 -9.66
C THR A 10 -8.09 -2.44 -10.66
N TYR A 11 -8.52 -1.18 -10.80
CA TYR A 11 -9.61 -0.74 -11.70
C TYR A 11 -11.03 -1.12 -11.28
N CYS A 12 -11.26 -1.51 -10.04
CA CYS A 12 -12.59 -1.63 -9.44
C CYS A 12 -12.96 -0.36 -8.67
N GLU A 13 -14.24 -0.25 -8.30
CA GLU A 13 -14.68 0.77 -7.36
C GLU A 13 -14.06 0.57 -5.98
N MET A 14 -13.90 1.69 -5.25
CA MET A 14 -13.44 1.67 -3.87
C MET A 14 -14.56 1.18 -2.95
N GLN A 15 -14.22 0.35 -2.00
CA GLN A 15 -15.11 -0.21 -0.99
C GLN A 15 -14.55 0.09 0.41
N GLN A 16 -15.41 0.07 1.41
CA GLN A 16 -14.97 0.14 2.81
C GLN A 16 -14.27 -1.14 3.19
N MET A 17 -13.20 -1.03 3.98
CA MET A 17 -12.42 -2.15 4.47
C MET A 17 -12.48 -2.19 6.00
N GLY A 18 -13.18 -3.16 6.55
CA GLY A 18 -13.11 -3.55 7.95
C GLY A 18 -12.13 -4.70 8.15
N TRP A 19 -12.18 -5.32 9.32
CA TRP A 19 -11.29 -6.42 9.67
C TRP A 19 -11.51 -7.67 8.81
N GLU A 20 -12.75 -8.03 8.56
CA GLU A 20 -13.08 -9.23 7.76
C GLU A 20 -12.64 -9.07 6.31
N GLU A 21 -12.91 -7.90 5.71
CA GLU A 21 -12.47 -7.56 4.36
C GLU A 21 -10.94 -7.53 4.28
N TRP A 22 -10.27 -6.99 5.32
CA TRP A 22 -8.81 -7.03 5.42
C TRP A 22 -8.28 -8.45 5.38
N GLN A 23 -8.79 -9.34 6.24
CA GLN A 23 -8.36 -10.73 6.30
C GLN A 23 -8.59 -11.45 4.97
N GLN A 24 -9.78 -11.28 4.38
CA GLN A 24 -10.10 -11.91 3.10
C GLN A 24 -9.24 -11.36 1.96
N ALA A 25 -9.00 -10.06 1.92
CA ALA A 25 -8.15 -9.44 0.92
C ALA A 25 -6.70 -9.93 1.02
N MET A 26 -6.15 -10.08 2.24
CA MET A 26 -4.81 -10.63 2.48
C MET A 26 -4.74 -12.10 2.05
N GLN A 27 -5.77 -12.90 2.34
CA GLN A 27 -5.83 -14.29 1.90
C GLN A 27 -5.89 -14.40 0.36
N THR A 28 -6.68 -13.54 -0.29
CA THR A 28 -6.73 -13.46 -1.76
C THR A 28 -5.39 -13.01 -2.35
N ALA A 29 -4.71 -12.07 -1.69
CA ALA A 29 -3.41 -11.59 -2.12
C ALA A 29 -2.34 -12.68 -2.07
N LYS A 30 -2.42 -13.61 -1.12
CA LYS A 30 -1.42 -14.65 -0.89
C LYS A 30 -1.05 -15.43 -2.15
N ASP A 31 -2.04 -15.97 -2.85
CA ASP A 31 -1.80 -16.78 -4.05
C ASP A 31 -1.20 -15.94 -5.19
N ILE A 32 -1.67 -14.69 -5.33
CA ILE A 32 -1.17 -13.77 -6.35
C ILE A 32 0.28 -13.37 -6.04
N VAL A 33 0.59 -13.06 -4.78
CA VAL A 33 1.94 -12.70 -4.33
C VAL A 33 2.90 -13.86 -4.52
N MET A 34 2.52 -15.06 -4.11
CA MET A 34 3.36 -16.25 -4.29
C MET A 34 3.65 -16.52 -5.76
N LYS A 35 2.63 -16.43 -6.62
CA LYS A 35 2.79 -16.54 -8.07
C LYS A 35 3.72 -15.46 -8.63
N TYR A 36 3.52 -14.21 -8.23
CA TYR A 36 4.37 -13.10 -8.66
C TYR A 36 5.83 -13.31 -8.27
N ARG A 37 6.10 -13.68 -7.01
CA ARG A 37 7.45 -13.94 -6.50
C ARG A 37 8.12 -15.09 -7.25
N GLN A 38 7.40 -16.19 -7.51
CA GLN A 38 7.92 -17.31 -8.29
C GLN A 38 8.29 -16.85 -9.72
N MET A 39 7.40 -16.14 -10.40
CA MET A 39 7.66 -15.63 -11.74
C MET A 39 8.88 -14.69 -11.80
N MET A 40 9.06 -13.84 -10.77
CA MET A 40 10.23 -12.96 -10.67
C MET A 40 11.52 -13.74 -10.40
N ALA A 41 11.45 -14.80 -9.61
CA ALA A 41 12.58 -15.69 -9.38
C ALA A 41 12.98 -16.43 -10.66
N ASP A 42 12.01 -16.98 -11.38
CA ASP A 42 12.24 -17.67 -12.66
C ASP A 42 12.82 -16.70 -13.72
N ALA A 43 12.30 -15.47 -13.79
CA ALA A 43 12.82 -14.47 -14.71
C ALA A 43 14.30 -14.14 -14.47
N LYS A 44 14.75 -14.12 -13.21
CA LYS A 44 16.17 -13.88 -12.86
C LYS A 44 17.11 -14.98 -13.35
N LEU A 45 16.62 -16.18 -13.62
CA LEU A 45 17.41 -17.31 -14.13
C LEU A 45 17.61 -17.26 -15.65
N LEU A 46 16.84 -16.42 -16.36
CA LEU A 46 16.96 -16.27 -17.81
C LEU A 46 18.24 -15.49 -18.18
N THR A 47 19.01 -16.04 -19.08
CA THR A 47 20.24 -15.44 -19.58
C THR A 47 20.01 -14.46 -20.71
N ASP A 48 18.97 -14.68 -21.54
CA ASP A 48 18.57 -13.74 -22.59
C ASP A 48 17.83 -12.53 -21.99
N GLU A 49 18.34 -11.34 -22.31
CA GLU A 49 17.81 -10.09 -21.75
C GLU A 49 16.39 -9.77 -22.24
N ALA A 50 16.04 -10.10 -23.47
CA ALA A 50 14.71 -9.82 -24.02
C ALA A 50 13.68 -10.75 -23.40
N GLU A 51 14.00 -12.04 -23.25
CA GLU A 51 13.16 -13.01 -22.56
C GLU A 51 12.97 -12.64 -21.09
N ARG A 52 14.04 -12.26 -20.40
CA ARG A 52 13.99 -11.80 -19.00
C ARG A 52 13.06 -10.59 -18.85
N LYS A 53 13.23 -9.55 -19.67
CA LYS A 53 12.37 -8.36 -19.63
C LYS A 53 10.89 -8.67 -19.94
N LYS A 54 10.64 -9.65 -20.80
CA LYS A 54 9.29 -10.13 -21.07
C LYS A 54 8.70 -10.81 -19.83
N ALA A 55 9.44 -11.76 -19.24
CA ALA A 55 9.02 -12.50 -18.03
C ALA A 55 8.75 -11.56 -16.85
N GLU A 56 9.61 -10.55 -16.63
CA GLU A 56 9.40 -9.53 -15.61
C GLU A 56 8.13 -8.68 -15.86
N ARG A 57 7.83 -8.33 -17.11
CA ARG A 57 6.57 -7.64 -17.47
C ARG A 57 5.36 -8.50 -17.18
N ASP A 58 5.42 -9.78 -17.52
CA ASP A 58 4.33 -10.73 -17.26
C ASP A 58 4.11 -10.91 -15.75
N ALA A 59 5.18 -10.99 -14.97
CA ALA A 59 5.11 -11.01 -13.50
C ALA A 59 4.48 -9.72 -12.94
N LYS A 60 4.89 -8.54 -13.44
CA LYS A 60 4.30 -7.26 -13.05
C LYS A 60 2.81 -7.15 -13.41
N ALA A 61 2.38 -7.75 -14.51
CA ALA A 61 0.96 -7.85 -14.85
C ALA A 61 0.19 -8.68 -13.82
N VAL A 62 0.74 -9.79 -13.33
CA VAL A 62 0.17 -10.56 -12.21
C VAL A 62 0.10 -9.72 -10.94
N LYS A 63 1.19 -9.03 -10.56
CA LYS A 63 1.21 -8.12 -9.39
C LYS A 63 0.11 -7.05 -9.48
N SER A 64 -0.18 -6.53 -10.67
CA SER A 64 -1.20 -5.51 -10.87
C SER A 64 -2.64 -5.99 -10.61
N THR A 65 -2.87 -7.29 -10.45
CA THR A 65 -4.17 -7.86 -10.08
C THR A 65 -4.40 -7.94 -8.58
N LEU A 66 -3.38 -7.63 -7.77
CA LEU A 66 -3.50 -7.63 -6.31
C LEU A 66 -4.61 -6.71 -5.81
N PRO A 67 -5.31 -7.09 -4.75
CA PRO A 67 -6.10 -6.14 -3.98
C PRO A 67 -5.19 -5.06 -3.40
N GLY A 68 -5.72 -3.86 -3.24
CA GLY A 68 -4.95 -2.75 -2.72
C GLY A 68 -5.77 -1.87 -1.79
N ALA A 69 -5.16 -1.42 -0.69
CA ALA A 69 -5.75 -0.48 0.25
C ALA A 69 -5.34 0.95 -0.06
N CYS A 70 -6.28 1.87 0.05
CA CYS A 70 -6.04 3.31 0.14
C CYS A 70 -6.16 3.70 1.62
N PHE A 71 -5.06 3.55 2.36
CA PHE A 71 -5.05 3.75 3.82
C PHE A 71 -5.42 5.18 4.23
N GLN A 72 -5.11 6.16 3.39
CA GLN A 72 -5.27 7.59 3.69
C GLN A 72 -6.68 8.12 3.42
N ALA A 73 -7.57 7.31 2.83
CA ALA A 73 -8.93 7.72 2.51
C ALA A 73 -9.96 6.86 3.26
N SER A 74 -10.91 7.54 3.92
CA SER A 74 -12.05 6.92 4.59
C SER A 74 -13.18 6.56 3.64
N ASP A 75 -13.30 7.28 2.53
CA ASP A 75 -14.32 7.08 1.49
C ASP A 75 -13.98 7.89 0.24
N PHE A 76 -14.76 7.66 -0.82
CA PHE A 76 -14.79 8.47 -2.03
C PHE A 76 -16.24 8.84 -2.34
N ALA A 77 -16.51 10.11 -2.65
CA ALA A 77 -17.82 10.50 -3.13
C ALA A 77 -18.13 9.80 -4.45
N VAL A 78 -19.42 9.55 -4.69
CA VAL A 78 -19.88 9.03 -5.98
C VAL A 78 -19.62 10.07 -7.06
N SER A 79 -18.96 9.67 -8.13
CA SER A 79 -18.64 10.51 -9.27
C SER A 79 -18.84 9.77 -10.57
N ILE A 80 -18.90 10.49 -11.69
CA ILE A 80 -18.88 9.91 -13.02
C ILE A 80 -17.43 9.90 -13.49
N GLY A 81 -16.94 8.75 -13.94
CA GLY A 81 -15.60 8.65 -14.51
C GLY A 81 -15.47 9.55 -15.74
N ASP A 82 -14.75 10.65 -15.62
CA ASP A 82 -14.65 11.74 -16.61
C ASP A 82 -13.34 11.73 -17.44
N ASP A 83 -12.38 10.89 -17.05
CA ASP A 83 -11.12 10.75 -17.76
C ASP A 83 -11.21 9.71 -18.88
N PRO A 84 -11.19 10.12 -20.17
CA PRO A 84 -11.30 9.19 -21.30
C PRO A 84 -10.12 8.20 -21.39
N LYS A 85 -8.99 8.48 -20.73
CA LYS A 85 -7.86 7.54 -20.65
C LYS A 85 -8.12 6.39 -19.70
N LYS A 86 -9.04 6.57 -18.76
CA LYS A 86 -9.46 5.55 -17.78
C LYS A 86 -10.69 4.81 -18.30
N THR A 87 -10.53 4.05 -19.38
CA THR A 87 -11.63 3.37 -20.08
C THR A 87 -12.47 2.45 -19.18
N TYR A 88 -11.88 1.91 -18.10
CA TYR A 88 -12.57 1.02 -17.16
C TYR A 88 -13.72 1.69 -16.40
N ASN A 89 -13.66 3.01 -16.19
CA ASN A 89 -14.70 3.78 -15.47
C ASN A 89 -15.28 4.94 -16.27
N TYR A 90 -14.82 5.17 -17.50
CA TYR A 90 -15.29 6.30 -18.31
C TYR A 90 -16.81 6.27 -18.50
N GLY A 91 -17.46 7.37 -18.16
CA GLY A 91 -18.92 7.51 -18.22
C GLY A 91 -19.72 6.71 -17.18
N LYS A 92 -19.05 5.98 -16.27
CA LYS A 92 -19.71 5.18 -15.22
C LYS A 92 -19.82 5.96 -13.92
N SER A 93 -21.00 5.93 -13.29
CA SER A 93 -21.19 6.41 -11.93
C SER A 93 -20.61 5.38 -10.93
N GLY A 94 -19.89 5.86 -9.90
CA GLY A 94 -19.34 4.99 -8.86
C GLY A 94 -18.38 5.72 -7.92
N ARG A 95 -17.80 4.97 -6.98
CA ARG A 95 -16.79 5.46 -6.02
C ARG A 95 -15.40 5.17 -6.58
N TRP A 96 -14.93 6.04 -7.43
CA TRP A 96 -13.64 5.88 -8.09
C TRP A 96 -12.53 6.54 -7.28
N ARG A 97 -11.35 5.95 -7.31
CA ARG A 97 -10.15 6.52 -6.69
C ARG A 97 -9.70 7.77 -7.44
N ASP A 98 -10.16 8.92 -6.94
CA ASP A 98 -9.87 10.23 -7.47
C ASP A 98 -9.71 11.23 -6.31
N MET A 99 -8.62 11.98 -6.28
CA MET A 99 -8.29 12.95 -5.24
C MET A 99 -9.41 13.98 -5.02
N ARG A 100 -10.09 14.39 -6.06
CA ARG A 100 -11.19 15.39 -6.01
C ARG A 100 -12.35 14.92 -5.16
N TYR A 101 -12.50 13.62 -4.98
CA TYR A 101 -13.64 12.98 -4.33
C TYR A 101 -13.25 12.17 -3.08
N ALA A 102 -11.99 12.28 -2.65
CA ALA A 102 -11.47 11.54 -1.50
C ALA A 102 -11.79 12.24 -0.17
N TYR A 103 -12.26 11.49 0.80
CA TYR A 103 -12.38 11.92 2.20
C TYR A 103 -11.19 11.33 2.98
N LEU A 104 -10.26 12.18 3.40
CA LEU A 104 -9.07 11.75 4.13
C LEU A 104 -9.42 11.33 5.57
N ASN A 105 -8.67 10.38 6.12
CA ASN A 105 -8.95 9.77 7.43
C ASN A 105 -7.86 10.04 8.49
N GLY A 106 -6.86 10.84 8.18
CA GLY A 106 -5.77 11.14 9.10
C GLY A 106 -4.70 10.05 9.19
N LEU A 107 -4.63 9.14 8.23
CA LEU A 107 -3.50 8.22 8.07
C LEU A 107 -2.52 8.72 7.02
N VAL A 108 -1.26 8.32 7.19
CA VAL A 108 -0.17 8.54 6.22
C VAL A 108 0.52 7.21 5.96
N VAL A 109 0.96 7.01 4.74
CA VAL A 109 1.72 5.82 4.33
C VAL A 109 3.11 6.23 3.89
N ILE A 110 4.13 5.56 4.41
CA ILE A 110 5.49 5.58 3.85
C ILE A 110 5.65 4.32 3.00
N ASP A 111 6.07 4.51 1.77
CA ASP A 111 6.49 3.44 0.86
C ASP A 111 8.02 3.37 0.87
N VAL A 112 8.56 2.35 1.52
CA VAL A 112 9.99 2.09 1.60
C VAL A 112 10.32 1.06 0.54
N ASP A 113 11.04 1.46 -0.50
CA ASP A 113 11.43 0.58 -1.60
C ASP A 113 12.95 0.34 -1.61
N HIS A 114 13.36 -0.82 -2.10
CA HIS A 114 14.78 -1.20 -2.29
C HIS A 114 15.63 -1.09 -1.01
N CYS A 115 15.05 -1.43 0.15
CA CYS A 115 15.75 -1.37 1.44
C CYS A 115 16.59 -2.64 1.73
N GLY A 116 16.70 -3.55 0.78
CA GLY A 116 17.41 -4.82 0.93
C GLY A 116 16.56 -5.87 1.66
N ASN A 117 16.77 -6.04 2.97
CA ASN A 117 15.97 -6.95 3.78
C ASN A 117 14.97 -6.18 4.67
N PRO A 118 13.70 -6.09 4.27
CA PRO A 118 12.69 -5.33 5.03
C PRO A 118 12.42 -5.91 6.43
N ARG A 119 12.62 -7.22 6.63
CA ARG A 119 12.43 -7.86 7.95
C ARG A 119 13.54 -7.50 8.94
N GLU A 120 14.77 -7.43 8.47
CA GLU A 120 15.91 -6.94 9.28
C GLU A 120 15.77 -5.45 9.60
N LEU A 121 15.37 -4.65 8.60
CA LEU A 121 15.08 -3.24 8.80
C LEU A 121 13.97 -3.06 9.84
N PHE A 122 12.88 -3.80 9.74
CA PHE A 122 11.79 -3.77 10.72
C PHE A 122 12.28 -4.13 12.13
N ALA A 123 13.08 -5.20 12.28
CA ALA A 123 13.61 -5.62 13.59
C ALA A 123 14.45 -4.50 14.23
N ARG A 124 15.28 -3.81 13.44
CA ARG A 124 16.03 -2.64 13.88
C ARG A 124 15.10 -1.51 14.33
N LEU A 125 14.11 -1.14 13.49
CA LEU A 125 13.17 -0.06 13.82
C LEU A 125 12.39 -0.35 15.10
N ARG A 126 12.04 -1.61 15.37
CA ARG A 126 11.35 -2.03 16.60
C ARG A 126 12.22 -1.91 17.85
N GLN A 127 13.52 -2.04 17.71
CA GLN A 127 14.47 -1.86 18.82
C GLN A 127 14.73 -0.38 19.11
N GLU A 128 14.79 0.44 18.05
CA GLU A 128 15.17 1.86 18.13
C GLU A 128 13.98 2.76 18.48
N HIS A 129 12.72 2.34 18.19
CA HIS A 129 11.56 3.20 18.29
C HIS A 129 10.36 2.56 19.00
N ASP A 130 9.67 3.35 19.80
CA ASP A 130 8.33 3.01 20.29
C ASP A 130 7.27 3.33 19.23
N PHE A 131 6.82 2.31 18.52
CA PHE A 131 5.83 2.44 17.44
C PHE A 131 4.51 3.04 17.93
N LYS A 132 4.09 2.73 19.15
CA LYS A 132 2.87 3.27 19.72
C LYS A 132 2.99 4.77 19.96
N ALA A 133 4.11 5.20 20.53
CA ALA A 133 4.40 6.62 20.74
C ALA A 133 4.53 7.41 19.43
N LEU A 134 4.97 6.74 18.35
CA LEU A 134 5.05 7.32 17.01
C LEU A 134 3.72 7.28 16.24
N GLY A 135 2.67 6.64 16.79
CA GLY A 135 1.39 6.46 16.11
C GLY A 135 1.46 5.51 14.91
N ILE A 136 2.48 4.65 14.83
CA ILE A 136 2.58 3.62 13.79
C ILE A 136 1.54 2.55 14.07
N LEU A 137 0.71 2.23 13.07
CA LEU A 137 -0.43 1.31 13.19
C LEU A 137 -0.24 0.00 12.42
N LEU A 138 0.50 0.05 11.31
CA LEU A 138 0.70 -1.12 10.46
C LEU A 138 2.07 -1.05 9.80
N VAL A 139 2.76 -2.20 9.76
CA VAL A 139 3.96 -2.39 8.95
C VAL A 139 3.86 -3.75 8.26
N TYR A 140 4.06 -3.78 6.95
CA TYR A 140 4.09 -5.03 6.19
C TYR A 140 5.11 -5.00 5.05
N VAL A 141 5.65 -6.17 4.72
CA VAL A 141 6.58 -6.37 3.60
C VAL A 141 5.83 -6.21 2.29
N SER A 142 6.40 -5.48 1.34
CA SER A 142 5.82 -5.32 0.00
C SER A 142 5.73 -6.66 -0.75
N ALA A 143 4.87 -6.74 -1.76
CA ALA A 143 4.71 -7.94 -2.56
C ALA A 143 6.02 -8.37 -3.26
N SER A 144 6.95 -7.45 -3.50
CA SER A 144 8.26 -7.69 -4.12
C SER A 144 9.35 -8.17 -3.14
N GLU A 145 9.09 -8.16 -1.83
CA GLU A 145 10.03 -8.53 -0.76
C GLU A 145 11.28 -7.64 -0.63
N ASP A 146 11.39 -6.58 -1.39
CA ASP A 146 12.54 -5.65 -1.36
C ASP A 146 12.24 -4.31 -0.67
N GLY A 147 11.02 -4.19 -0.13
CA GLY A 147 10.54 -2.99 0.56
C GLY A 147 9.44 -3.30 1.55
N MET A 148 8.93 -2.26 2.23
CA MET A 148 7.82 -2.35 3.17
C MET A 148 6.96 -1.09 3.16
N LYS A 149 5.73 -1.22 3.66
CA LYS A 149 4.80 -0.11 3.88
C LYS A 149 4.69 0.15 5.38
N ILE A 150 4.73 1.42 5.76
CA ILE A 150 4.54 1.86 7.13
C ILE A 150 3.34 2.81 7.15
N VAL A 151 2.30 2.46 7.89
CA VAL A 151 1.09 3.28 8.06
C VAL A 151 1.09 3.87 9.47
N PHE A 152 0.89 5.18 9.57
CA PHE A 152 0.87 5.88 10.85
C PHE A 152 -0.20 6.97 10.88
N LYS A 153 -0.54 7.46 12.10
CA LYS A 153 -1.47 8.56 12.31
C LYS A 153 -0.82 9.89 11.95
N ALA A 154 -1.50 10.68 11.13
CA ALA A 154 -1.13 12.06 10.85
C ALA A 154 -1.23 12.92 12.12
N ASP A 155 -0.40 13.95 12.22
CA ASP A 155 -0.58 15.00 13.21
C ASP A 155 -1.86 15.78 12.89
N PRO A 156 -2.86 15.80 13.79
CA PRO A 156 -4.13 16.46 13.55
C PRO A 156 -4.02 17.99 13.41
N ASN A 157 -2.92 18.59 13.85
CA ASN A 157 -2.66 20.01 13.69
C ASN A 157 -2.28 20.40 12.24
N TYR A 158 -1.88 19.40 11.43
CA TYR A 158 -1.44 19.60 10.05
C TYR A 158 -2.10 18.62 9.07
N PRO A 159 -3.44 18.45 9.09
CA PRO A 159 -4.13 17.36 8.40
C PRO A 159 -3.97 17.36 6.88
N HIS A 160 -3.64 18.50 6.28
CA HIS A 160 -3.48 18.66 4.83
C HIS A 160 -2.03 18.55 4.34
N ASN A 161 -1.06 18.41 5.24
CA ASN A 161 0.35 18.34 4.89
C ASN A 161 0.91 16.93 4.99
N LEU A 162 0.25 15.97 4.35
CA LEU A 162 0.59 14.55 4.43
C LEU A 162 2.00 14.25 3.89
N ILE A 163 2.44 14.98 2.87
CA ILE A 163 3.78 14.81 2.28
C ILE A 163 4.85 15.18 3.29
N CYS A 164 4.74 16.35 3.94
CA CYS A 164 5.71 16.74 4.97
C CYS A 164 5.74 15.75 6.12
N GLN A 165 4.59 15.26 6.56
CA GLN A 165 4.51 14.27 7.64
C GLN A 165 5.14 12.94 7.24
N GLN A 166 4.96 12.50 6.00
CA GLN A 166 5.62 11.32 5.45
C GLN A 166 7.14 11.45 5.54
N TRP A 167 7.68 12.58 5.09
CA TRP A 167 9.12 12.85 5.09
C TRP A 167 9.70 12.97 6.49
N GLN A 168 9.04 13.72 7.37
CA GLN A 168 9.47 13.87 8.77
C GLN A 168 9.50 12.53 9.52
N MET A 169 8.49 11.67 9.30
CA MET A 169 8.46 10.35 9.89
C MET A 169 9.55 9.45 9.29
N ALA A 170 9.76 9.50 7.98
CA ALA A 170 10.79 8.73 7.31
C ALA A 170 12.21 9.14 7.77
N GLU A 171 12.45 10.44 7.97
CA GLU A 171 13.70 10.95 8.54
C GLU A 171 13.88 10.47 9.98
N ARG A 172 12.84 10.58 10.81
CA ARG A 172 12.85 10.11 12.21
C ARG A 172 13.12 8.62 12.32
N LEU A 173 12.62 7.81 11.40
CA LEU A 173 12.87 6.37 11.34
C LEU A 173 14.22 6.02 10.67
N GLY A 174 14.95 6.99 10.12
CA GLY A 174 16.19 6.75 9.39
C GLY A 174 15.99 5.94 8.10
N VAL A 175 14.82 6.07 7.43
CA VAL A 175 14.48 5.35 6.21
C VAL A 175 14.32 6.25 4.99
N LEU A 176 14.60 7.54 5.12
CA LEU A 176 14.34 8.56 4.10
C LEU A 176 14.96 8.23 2.74
N GLN A 177 16.15 7.64 2.72
CA GLN A 177 16.86 7.27 1.49
C GLN A 177 16.17 6.18 0.66
N TRP A 178 15.20 5.47 1.24
CA TRP A 178 14.44 4.41 0.58
C TRP A 178 12.99 4.79 0.30
N VAL A 179 12.58 6.03 0.62
CA VAL A 179 11.21 6.48 0.37
C VAL A 179 10.98 6.66 -1.14
N ASP A 180 9.94 5.99 -1.66
CA ASP A 180 9.53 6.19 -3.05
C ASP A 180 8.92 7.58 -3.25
N ASP A 181 9.66 8.43 -3.95
CA ASP A 181 9.24 9.79 -4.31
C ASP A 181 7.96 9.86 -5.16
N GLN A 182 7.57 8.77 -5.80
CA GLN A 182 6.33 8.67 -6.58
C GLN A 182 5.09 8.48 -5.69
N CYS A 183 5.28 8.12 -4.40
CA CYS A 183 4.20 7.81 -3.46
C CYS A 183 3.76 9.01 -2.63
N LYS A 184 3.66 10.19 -3.24
CA LYS A 184 3.31 11.46 -2.56
C LYS A 184 1.82 11.78 -2.52
N ASP A 185 1.00 11.06 -3.27
CA ASP A 185 -0.43 11.34 -3.31
C ASP A 185 -1.19 10.67 -2.14
N SER A 186 -2.15 11.41 -1.58
CA SER A 186 -2.94 10.96 -0.43
C SER A 186 -3.98 9.89 -0.76
N ILE A 187 -4.06 9.46 -2.00
CA ILE A 187 -4.95 8.37 -2.43
C ILE A 187 -4.16 7.21 -3.07
N ARG A 188 -2.88 7.10 -2.75
CA ARG A 188 -2.05 6.02 -3.26
C ARG A 188 -2.63 4.67 -2.91
N LEU A 189 -2.78 3.80 -3.90
CA LEU A 189 -3.15 2.43 -3.69
C LEU A 189 -1.91 1.63 -3.27
N SER A 190 -1.94 1.10 -2.06
CA SER A 190 -0.90 0.21 -1.55
C SER A 190 -1.36 -1.24 -1.77
N PHE A 191 -0.66 -1.97 -2.63
CA PHE A 191 -0.96 -3.39 -2.83
C PHE A 191 -0.84 -4.15 -1.52
N LEU A 192 -1.80 -5.02 -1.25
CA LEU A 192 -1.76 -5.94 -0.13
C LEU A 192 -0.78 -7.08 -0.41
N THR A 193 -0.42 -7.79 0.63
CA THR A 193 0.57 -8.87 0.60
C THR A 193 0.02 -10.10 1.30
N THR A 194 0.87 -11.04 1.71
CA THR A 194 0.42 -12.23 2.45
C THR A 194 0.21 -11.91 3.92
N PRO A 195 -0.63 -12.67 4.65
CA PRO A 195 -0.76 -12.50 6.10
C PRO A 195 0.57 -12.64 6.84
N GLU A 196 1.47 -13.50 6.35
CA GLU A 196 2.79 -13.78 6.93
C GLU A 196 3.78 -12.61 6.76
N ASP A 197 3.47 -11.69 5.86
CA ASP A 197 4.26 -10.48 5.61
C ASP A 197 3.83 -9.29 6.48
N VAL A 198 2.75 -9.39 7.24
CA VAL A 198 2.37 -8.38 8.22
C VAL A 198 3.31 -8.49 9.42
N LEU A 199 4.15 -7.49 9.60
CA LEU A 199 5.18 -7.45 10.64
C LEU A 199 4.67 -6.82 11.94
N TYR A 200 3.72 -5.88 11.81
CA TYR A 200 3.08 -5.20 12.92
C TYR A 200 1.69 -4.73 12.52
N CYS A 201 0.71 -4.88 13.41
CA CYS A 201 -0.62 -4.32 13.24
C CYS A 201 -1.20 -3.98 14.62
N ASP A 202 -1.59 -2.72 14.83
CA ASP A 202 -2.44 -2.31 15.94
C ASP A 202 -3.90 -2.45 15.50
N GLU A 203 -4.45 -3.67 15.65
CA GLU A 203 -5.81 -4.02 15.22
C GLU A 203 -6.86 -3.16 15.93
N LYS A 204 -6.61 -2.83 17.19
CA LYS A 204 -7.53 -2.01 17.98
C LYS A 204 -7.66 -0.61 17.40
N GLU A 205 -6.56 0.01 17.08
CA GLU A 205 -6.56 1.39 16.57
C GLU A 205 -6.95 1.45 15.08
N LEU A 206 -6.54 0.46 14.29
CA LEU A 206 -6.75 0.46 12.85
C LEU A 206 -8.16 -0.05 12.47
N PHE A 207 -8.64 -1.12 13.14
CA PHE A 207 -9.92 -1.78 12.82
C PHE A 207 -10.93 -1.75 13.95
N ASN A 208 -10.61 -1.13 15.08
CA ASN A 208 -11.44 -1.05 16.27
C ASN A 208 -11.81 -2.44 16.86
N ARG A 209 -10.84 -3.32 16.96
CA ARG A 209 -10.98 -4.70 17.41
C ARG A 209 -10.21 -5.00 18.72
#